data_4ae3e603292142dd04b09c26b58bf940
#
_entry.id   4ae3e603292142dd04b09c26b58bf940
#
_cell.length_a   1.000
_cell.length_b   1.000
_cell.length_c   1.000
_cell.angle_alpha   90.00
_cell.angle_beta   90.00
_cell.angle_gamma   90.00
#
_symmetry.space_group_name_H-M   'P 1'
#
loop_
_entity.id
_entity.type
_entity.pdbx_description
1 polymer ?
#
loop_
_entity_poly.entity_id
_entity_poly.type
_entity_poly.pdbx_seq_one_letter_code
_entity_poly.pdbx_strand_id
1 'polypeptide(L)'
;MDRTTRLLLAITGKFAVEILLLAAVASYAAWTNFHPLVRGSIDLAGPERVAGWAFDPAAPLETIEVELFIDGRFFASQRADRPRPDLLEAGASPDPDRGFSFPIPADAHGVGTHTVEVFALRPALNGNRTLIPLSREAKSFVVQP
;
A
#
# COMPACT_ATOMS: atom_id res chain seq x y z
N MET A 1 38.64 2.64 -43.66
CA MET A 1 37.24 2.73 -43.21
C MET A 1 36.66 4.01 -43.74
N ASP A 2 35.69 3.89 -44.63
CA ASP A 2 35.15 5.00 -45.41
C ASP A 2 34.34 5.96 -44.53
N ARG A 3 34.29 7.24 -44.92
CA ARG A 3 33.59 8.30 -44.16
C ARG A 3 32.13 7.96 -43.89
N THR A 4 31.49 7.29 -44.86
CA THR A 4 30.12 6.79 -44.77
C THR A 4 29.94 5.68 -43.71
N THR A 5 30.90 4.76 -43.60
CA THR A 5 30.89 3.68 -42.60
C THR A 5 31.04 4.21 -41.18
N ARG A 6 31.88 5.24 -40.98
CA ARG A 6 32.04 5.92 -39.67
C ARG A 6 30.78 6.66 -39.25
N LEU A 7 30.09 7.32 -40.19
CA LEU A 7 28.83 8.00 -39.96
C LEU A 7 27.72 7.02 -39.61
N LEU A 8 27.60 5.91 -40.33
CA LEU A 8 26.62 4.86 -40.04
C LEU A 8 26.86 4.22 -38.66
N LEU A 9 28.10 3.92 -38.31
CA LEU A 9 28.47 3.40 -36.98
C LEU A 9 28.15 4.40 -35.85
N ALA A 10 28.37 5.70 -36.09
CA ALA A 10 28.06 6.72 -35.09
C ALA A 10 26.54 6.87 -34.89
N ILE A 11 25.75 6.83 -35.98
CA ILE A 11 24.28 6.90 -35.92
C ILE A 11 23.71 5.68 -35.27
N THR A 12 24.10 4.46 -35.67
CA THR A 12 23.62 3.22 -35.07
C THR A 12 24.02 3.09 -33.60
N GLY A 13 25.24 3.51 -33.24
CA GLY A 13 25.67 3.54 -31.83
C GLY A 13 24.86 4.50 -31.00
N LYS A 14 24.51 5.68 -31.50
CA LYS A 14 23.66 6.63 -30.80
C LYS A 14 22.27 6.06 -30.56
N PHE A 15 21.62 5.50 -31.59
CA PHE A 15 20.30 4.86 -31.43
C PHE A 15 20.31 3.68 -30.47
N ALA A 16 21.36 2.86 -30.47
CA ALA A 16 21.50 1.76 -29.54
C ALA A 16 21.56 2.23 -28.08
N VAL A 17 22.31 3.30 -27.81
CA VAL A 17 22.37 3.90 -26.47
C VAL A 17 21.03 4.48 -26.02
N GLU A 18 20.33 5.19 -26.93
CA GLU A 18 19.01 5.75 -26.64
C GLU A 18 17.98 4.66 -26.31
N ILE A 19 17.96 3.57 -27.08
CA ILE A 19 17.07 2.43 -26.84
C ILE A 19 17.37 1.76 -25.49
N LEU A 20 18.65 1.55 -25.16
CA LEU A 20 19.06 0.98 -23.87
C LEU A 20 18.66 1.87 -22.70
N LEU A 21 18.79 3.19 -22.85
CA LEU A 21 18.41 4.16 -21.83
C LEU A 21 16.88 4.15 -21.59
N LEU A 22 16.10 4.14 -22.69
CA LEU A 22 14.64 4.05 -22.62
C LEU A 22 14.20 2.72 -21.99
N ALA A 23 14.83 1.61 -22.36
CA ALA A 23 14.54 0.30 -21.78
C ALA A 23 14.87 0.26 -20.28
N ALA A 24 15.98 0.87 -19.85
CA ALA A 24 16.36 0.96 -18.44
C ALA A 24 15.35 1.80 -17.64
N VAL A 25 14.94 2.96 -18.17
CA VAL A 25 13.94 3.82 -17.53
C VAL A 25 12.57 3.13 -17.45
N ALA A 26 12.14 2.47 -18.54
CA ALA A 26 10.89 1.71 -18.56
C ALA A 26 10.92 0.54 -17.57
N SER A 27 12.02 -0.18 -17.47
CA SER A 27 12.21 -1.28 -16.52
C SER A 27 12.20 -0.77 -15.08
N TYR A 28 12.87 0.34 -14.80
CA TYR A 28 12.84 0.98 -13.49
C TYR A 28 11.44 1.47 -13.11
N ALA A 29 10.74 2.13 -14.03
CA ALA A 29 9.37 2.60 -13.80
C ALA A 29 8.41 1.42 -13.58
N ALA A 30 8.53 0.35 -14.38
CA ALA A 30 7.75 -0.86 -14.18
C ALA A 30 8.04 -1.48 -12.80
N TRP A 31 9.31 -1.60 -12.43
CA TRP A 31 9.71 -2.15 -11.13
C TRP A 31 9.15 -1.35 -9.96
N THR A 32 9.23 -0.02 -9.99
CA THR A 32 8.69 0.86 -8.93
C THR A 32 7.17 0.84 -8.85
N ASN A 33 6.47 0.71 -9.99
CA ASN A 33 5.01 0.66 -10.03
C ASN A 33 4.44 -0.70 -9.59
N PHE A 34 5.20 -1.79 -9.71
CA PHE A 34 4.76 -3.12 -9.27
C PHE A 34 5.08 -3.44 -7.81
N HIS A 35 5.95 -2.65 -7.15
CA HIS A 35 6.19 -2.82 -5.72
C HIS A 35 5.14 -2.04 -4.94
N PRO A 36 4.30 -2.70 -4.15
CA PRO A 36 3.30 -2.00 -3.35
C PRO A 36 4.00 -1.09 -2.35
N LEU A 37 3.55 0.16 -2.26
CA LEU A 37 4.06 1.16 -1.32
C LEU A 37 3.81 0.76 0.13
N VAL A 38 2.73 0.02 0.37
CA VAL A 38 2.34 -0.57 1.65
C VAL A 38 1.84 -1.98 1.38
N ARG A 39 2.16 -2.91 2.25
CA ARG A 39 1.55 -4.25 2.29
C ARG A 39 0.61 -4.34 3.47
N GLY A 40 -0.56 -4.91 3.23
CA GLY A 40 -1.57 -5.04 4.26
C GLY A 40 -2.86 -5.65 3.74
N SER A 41 -3.76 -5.95 4.67
CA SER A 41 -5.09 -6.48 4.39
C SER A 41 -6.06 -6.07 5.50
N ILE A 42 -7.32 -5.89 5.12
CA ILE A 42 -8.44 -5.85 6.05
C ILE A 42 -8.99 -7.27 6.13
N ASP A 43 -8.72 -7.97 7.24
CA ASP A 43 -9.12 -9.37 7.42
C ASP A 43 -10.55 -9.48 7.94
N LEU A 44 -10.96 -8.51 8.76
CA LEU A 44 -12.28 -8.41 9.34
C LEU A 44 -12.86 -7.02 9.13
N ALA A 45 -14.06 -6.94 8.55
CA ALA A 45 -14.88 -5.74 8.51
C ALA A 45 -16.26 -6.10 9.05
N GLY A 46 -16.57 -5.68 10.27
CA GLY A 46 -17.81 -5.99 10.95
C GLY A 46 -18.33 -4.82 11.77
N PRO A 47 -19.59 -4.90 12.25
CA PRO A 47 -20.23 -3.79 12.98
C PRO A 47 -19.59 -3.47 14.32
N GLU A 48 -18.91 -4.43 14.93
CA GLU A 48 -18.27 -4.25 16.25
C GLU A 48 -16.77 -3.98 16.14
N ARG A 49 -16.16 -4.37 15.01
CA ARG A 49 -14.71 -4.29 14.86
C ARG A 49 -14.27 -4.35 13.40
N VAL A 50 -13.27 -3.53 13.08
CA VAL A 50 -12.48 -3.66 11.87
C VAL A 50 -11.05 -4.02 12.24
N ALA A 51 -10.51 -5.09 11.67
CA ALA A 51 -9.16 -5.56 11.97
C ALA A 51 -8.40 -6.02 10.73
N GLY A 52 -7.08 -5.98 10.83
CA GLY A 52 -6.21 -6.37 9.75
C GLY A 52 -4.74 -6.18 10.13
N TRP A 53 -3.92 -5.99 9.13
CA TRP A 53 -2.48 -5.76 9.29
C TRP A 53 -1.94 -4.85 8.20
N ALA A 54 -0.85 -4.16 8.49
CA ALA A 54 -0.16 -3.28 7.54
C ALA A 54 1.29 -3.06 7.91
N PHE A 55 2.17 -2.94 6.90
CA PHE A 55 3.55 -2.47 7.06
C PHE A 55 4.08 -1.83 5.78
N ASP A 56 5.11 -0.99 5.90
CA ASP A 56 5.86 -0.43 4.78
C ASP A 56 7.01 -1.39 4.40
N PRO A 57 7.04 -1.96 3.18
CA PRO A 57 8.16 -2.81 2.75
C PRO A 57 9.51 -2.10 2.68
N ALA A 58 9.51 -0.77 2.57
CA ALA A 58 10.75 0.03 2.58
C ALA A 58 11.29 0.26 3.99
N ALA A 59 10.44 0.14 5.03
CA ALA A 59 10.80 0.26 6.45
C ALA A 59 10.16 -0.89 7.26
N PRO A 60 10.52 -2.15 7.01
CA PRO A 60 9.78 -3.32 7.48
C PRO A 60 9.81 -3.50 9.00
N LEU A 61 10.74 -2.88 9.70
CA LEU A 61 10.85 -2.91 11.16
C LEU A 61 10.13 -1.74 11.86
N GLU A 62 9.67 -0.75 11.09
CA GLU A 62 8.91 0.38 11.62
C GLU A 62 7.42 0.08 11.62
N THR A 63 6.72 0.57 12.65
CA THR A 63 5.26 0.50 12.71
C THR A 63 4.66 1.61 11.87
N ILE A 64 3.64 1.28 11.08
CA ILE A 64 2.90 2.25 10.29
C ILE A 64 1.62 2.68 11.00
N GLU A 65 1.21 3.92 10.82
CA GLU A 65 -0.08 4.42 11.28
C GLU A 65 -1.15 4.06 10.24
N VAL A 66 -2.33 3.67 10.71
CA VAL A 66 -3.49 3.35 9.86
C VAL A 66 -4.71 4.16 10.30
N GLU A 67 -5.49 4.60 9.33
CA GLU A 67 -6.73 5.35 9.53
C GLU A 67 -7.91 4.55 8.99
N LEU A 68 -8.95 4.48 9.80
CA LEU A 68 -10.25 3.89 9.45
C LEU A 68 -11.20 4.98 9.01
N PHE A 69 -11.88 4.74 7.89
CA PHE A 69 -13.00 5.53 7.40
C PHE A 69 -14.25 4.63 7.31
N ILE A 70 -15.37 5.16 7.79
CA ILE A 70 -16.69 4.53 7.66
C ILE A 70 -17.56 5.49 6.87
N ASP A 71 -18.18 5.01 5.79
CA ASP A 71 -19.01 5.80 4.86
C ASP A 71 -18.30 7.06 4.36
N GLY A 72 -17.00 6.93 4.08
CA GLY A 72 -16.14 8.02 3.60
C GLY A 72 -15.80 9.10 4.65
N ARG A 73 -16.13 8.85 5.94
CA ARG A 73 -15.78 9.76 7.03
C ARG A 73 -14.70 9.16 7.91
N PHE A 74 -13.72 9.97 8.28
CA PHE A 74 -12.69 9.58 9.24
C PHE A 74 -13.35 9.11 10.55
N PHE A 75 -12.96 7.94 11.00
CA PHE A 75 -13.45 7.35 12.24
C PHE A 75 -12.39 7.34 13.34
N ALA A 76 -11.24 6.74 13.07
CA ALA A 76 -10.15 6.61 14.05
C ALA A 76 -8.80 6.38 13.37
N SER A 77 -7.73 6.64 14.12
CA SER A 77 -6.35 6.33 13.73
C SER A 77 -5.69 5.50 14.84
N GLN A 78 -4.80 4.57 14.46
CA GLN A 78 -3.94 3.83 15.38
C GLN A 78 -2.69 3.31 14.67
N ARG A 79 -1.72 2.81 15.44
CA ARG A 79 -0.54 2.13 14.90
C ARG A 79 -0.86 0.67 14.61
N ALA A 80 -0.26 0.14 13.54
CA ALA A 80 -0.28 -1.27 13.23
C ALA A 80 0.85 -1.99 14.01
N ASP A 81 0.64 -2.20 15.29
CA ASP A 81 1.62 -2.73 16.25
C ASP A 81 1.07 -3.88 17.10
N ARG A 82 -0.10 -4.43 16.74
CA ARG A 82 -0.67 -5.56 17.46
C ARG A 82 -0.02 -6.88 17.03
N PRO A 83 0.19 -7.81 17.99
CA PRO A 83 0.76 -9.12 17.69
C PRO A 83 -0.11 -9.93 16.71
N ARG A 84 0.54 -10.42 15.65
CA ARG A 84 -0.02 -11.29 14.60
C ARG A 84 1.05 -12.33 14.19
N PRO A 85 1.33 -13.31 15.07
CA PRO A 85 2.36 -14.33 14.81
C PRO A 85 2.07 -15.15 13.55
N ASP A 86 0.79 -15.30 13.20
CA ASP A 86 0.34 -15.95 11.96
C ASP A 86 0.92 -15.32 10.69
N LEU A 87 1.16 -14.01 10.69
CA LEU A 87 1.76 -13.31 9.55
C LEU A 87 3.23 -13.68 9.34
N LEU A 88 3.97 -13.87 10.42
CA LEU A 88 5.36 -14.31 10.36
C LEU A 88 5.46 -15.77 9.89
N GLU A 89 4.62 -16.64 10.42
CA GLU A 89 4.54 -18.05 10.05
C GLU A 89 4.15 -18.23 8.58
N ALA A 90 3.24 -17.40 8.07
CA ALA A 90 2.82 -17.39 6.68
C ALA A 90 3.80 -16.69 5.74
N GLY A 91 4.88 -16.06 6.25
CA GLY A 91 5.81 -15.26 5.45
C GLY A 91 5.16 -14.00 4.85
N ALA A 92 4.02 -13.56 5.39
CA ALA A 92 3.30 -12.39 4.91
C ALA A 92 3.89 -11.08 5.42
N SER A 93 4.52 -11.12 6.61
CA SER A 93 5.22 -9.99 7.23
C SER A 93 6.58 -10.44 7.79
N PRO A 94 7.60 -9.58 7.78
CA PRO A 94 8.90 -9.87 8.40
C PRO A 94 8.88 -9.77 9.95
N ASP A 95 7.82 -9.20 10.51
CA ASP A 95 7.67 -8.93 11.93
C ASP A 95 6.23 -9.30 12.37
N PRO A 96 6.03 -9.98 13.52
CA PRO A 96 4.72 -10.35 13.99
C PRO A 96 3.86 -9.16 14.45
N ASP A 97 4.47 -8.04 14.86
CA ASP A 97 3.75 -6.91 15.43
C ASP A 97 3.34 -5.91 14.33
N ARG A 98 2.41 -6.33 13.46
CA ARG A 98 1.91 -5.54 12.32
C ARG A 98 0.39 -5.51 12.23
N GLY A 99 -0.29 -5.98 13.26
CA GLY A 99 -1.75 -5.98 13.32
C GLY A 99 -2.34 -4.65 13.75
N PHE A 100 -3.58 -4.41 13.34
CA PHE A 100 -4.43 -3.35 13.86
C PHE A 100 -5.84 -3.88 14.18
N SER A 101 -6.55 -3.18 15.08
CA SER A 101 -7.93 -3.53 15.40
C SER A 101 -8.66 -2.31 15.97
N PHE A 102 -9.62 -1.82 15.22
CA PHE A 102 -10.51 -0.71 15.59
C PHE A 102 -11.78 -1.28 16.19
N PRO A 103 -12.03 -1.11 17.48
CA PRO A 103 -13.35 -1.38 18.06
C PRO A 103 -14.32 -0.31 17.56
N ILE A 104 -15.54 -0.73 17.19
CA ILE A 104 -16.61 0.16 16.75
C ILE A 104 -17.71 0.08 17.81
N PRO A 105 -18.01 1.18 18.51
CA PRO A 105 -19.14 1.22 19.45
C PRO A 105 -20.48 1.00 18.72
N ALA A 106 -21.43 0.35 19.37
CA ALA A 106 -22.71 0.02 18.75
C ALA A 106 -23.55 1.24 18.33
N ASP A 107 -23.30 2.39 18.95
CA ASP A 107 -23.95 3.68 18.67
C ASP A 107 -23.22 4.49 17.61
N ALA A 108 -22.09 4.02 17.09
CA ALA A 108 -21.29 4.74 16.10
C ALA A 108 -21.91 4.73 14.69
N HIS A 109 -22.85 3.85 14.43
CA HIS A 109 -23.53 3.70 13.13
C HIS A 109 -24.99 3.28 13.33
N GLY A 110 -25.84 3.63 12.36
CA GLY A 110 -27.25 3.24 12.33
C GLY A 110 -27.45 1.86 11.72
N VAL A 111 -28.72 1.45 11.63
CA VAL A 111 -29.14 0.26 10.87
C VAL A 111 -28.89 0.49 9.38
N GLY A 112 -28.31 -0.49 8.70
CA GLY A 112 -28.05 -0.41 7.26
C GLY A 112 -26.72 -1.02 6.82
N THR A 113 -26.35 -0.78 5.58
CA THR A 113 -25.06 -1.18 5.02
C THR A 113 -24.07 -0.03 5.14
N HIS A 114 -22.92 -0.31 5.72
CA HIS A 114 -21.83 0.64 5.92
C HIS A 114 -20.59 0.22 5.12
N THR A 115 -19.91 1.19 4.52
CA THR A 115 -18.65 0.95 3.81
C THR A 115 -17.45 1.22 4.71
N VAL A 116 -16.42 0.40 4.56
CA VAL A 116 -15.18 0.44 5.35
C VAL A 116 -13.98 0.57 4.43
N GLU A 117 -13.18 1.56 4.69
CA GLU A 117 -11.89 1.77 4.06
C GLU A 117 -10.81 1.99 5.11
N VAL A 118 -9.67 1.34 4.95
CA VAL A 118 -8.49 1.55 5.81
C VAL A 118 -7.34 2.01 4.95
N PHE A 119 -6.73 3.10 5.38
CA PHE A 119 -5.56 3.69 4.73
C PHE A 119 -4.36 3.62 5.66
N ALA A 120 -3.20 3.31 5.09
CA ALA A 120 -1.94 3.47 5.78
C ALA A 120 -1.36 4.86 5.49
N LEU A 121 -0.80 5.49 6.53
CA LEU A 121 -0.14 6.78 6.42
C LEU A 121 1.35 6.57 6.17
N ARG A 122 1.82 6.99 5.02
CA ARG A 122 3.24 6.97 4.67
C ARG A 122 3.81 8.38 4.62
N PRO A 123 4.97 8.63 5.27
CA PRO A 123 5.68 9.89 5.07
C PRO A 123 6.06 10.09 3.60
N ALA A 124 5.74 11.25 3.03
CA ALA A 124 6.18 11.64 1.71
C ALA A 124 7.47 12.47 1.80
N LEU A 125 8.24 12.52 0.70
CA LEU A 125 9.52 13.23 0.64
C LEU A 125 9.41 14.75 0.91
N ASN A 126 8.22 15.31 0.74
CA ASN A 126 7.92 16.73 0.98
C ASN A 126 7.48 17.03 2.43
N GLY A 127 7.58 16.06 3.35
CA GLY A 127 7.13 16.19 4.74
C GLY A 127 5.61 16.01 4.95
N ASN A 128 4.84 15.84 3.88
CA ASN A 128 3.42 15.51 3.97
C ASN A 128 3.23 14.02 4.24
N ARG A 129 2.02 13.62 4.61
CA ARG A 129 1.62 12.21 4.72
C ARG A 129 0.73 11.85 3.53
N THR A 130 0.96 10.67 2.98
CA THR A 130 0.16 10.11 1.89
C THR A 130 -0.68 8.98 2.44
N LEU A 131 -1.98 9.01 2.18
CA LEU A 131 -2.93 7.95 2.47
C LEU A 131 -2.86 6.89 1.36
N ILE A 132 -2.56 5.66 1.71
CA ILE A 132 -2.45 4.53 0.80
C ILE A 132 -3.50 3.50 1.19
N PRO A 133 -4.47 3.18 0.32
CA PRO A 133 -5.52 2.23 0.66
C PRO A 133 -4.95 0.82 0.84
N LEU A 134 -5.38 0.10 1.88
CA LEU A 134 -4.99 -1.29 2.13
C LEU A 134 -5.76 -2.29 1.27
N SER A 135 -6.89 -1.91 0.71
CA SER A 135 -7.66 -2.71 -0.23
C SER A 135 -8.01 -1.91 -1.47
N ARG A 136 -8.12 -2.59 -2.62
CA ARG A 136 -8.54 -1.95 -3.87
C ARG A 136 -10.02 -1.60 -3.90
N GLU A 137 -10.82 -2.33 -3.13
CA GLU A 137 -12.26 -2.15 -3.02
C GLU A 137 -12.61 -1.91 -1.55
N ALA A 138 -13.56 -0.99 -1.32
CA ALA A 138 -14.13 -0.79 -0.01
C ALA A 138 -14.80 -2.09 0.47
N LYS A 139 -14.59 -2.43 1.74
CA LYS A 139 -15.33 -3.52 2.37
C LYS A 139 -16.63 -2.98 2.95
N SER A 140 -17.58 -3.85 3.23
CA SER A 140 -18.85 -3.45 3.81
C SER A 140 -19.29 -4.41 4.90
N PHE A 141 -20.07 -3.90 5.84
CA PHE A 141 -20.81 -4.69 6.81
C PHE A 141 -22.26 -4.20 6.91
N VAL A 142 -23.12 -5.04 7.44
CA VAL A 142 -24.55 -4.74 7.61
C VAL A 142 -24.89 -4.75 9.08
N VAL A 143 -25.58 -3.70 9.54
CA VAL A 143 -26.16 -3.60 10.86
C VAL A 143 -27.64 -3.93 10.73
N GLN A 144 -28.05 -4.99 11.40
CA GLN A 144 -29.46 -5.41 11.45
C GLN A 144 -30.21 -4.64 12.54
N PRO A 145 -31.52 -4.45 12.37
CA PRO A 145 -32.38 -3.79 13.36
C PRO A 145 -32.51 -4.60 14.66
#